data_0b9207ef07ad4264a86dabc7ee8aed65
#
_entry.id   0b9207ef07ad4264a86dabc7ee8aed65
#
_cell.length_a   1.000
_cell.length_b   1.000
_cell.length_c   1.000
_cell.angle_alpha   90.00
_cell.angle_beta   90.00
_cell.angle_gamma   90.00
#
_symmetry.space_group_name_H-M   'P 1'
#
loop_
_entity.id
_entity.type
_entity.pdbx_description
1 polymer ?
#
loop_
_entity_poly.entity_id
_entity_poly.type
_entity_poly.pdbx_seq_one_letter_code
_entity_poly.pdbx_strand_id
1 'polypeptide(L)'
;MTPAQRAVADFLESLGYAPVRQKVRDEMFAWKHRGSGRVIAKMGARGGIPYVAVKFFGVPDPPARYRDALLREIEARKGQYAGPVRHPDRKAYCGFCPACTGGGLGYFCVRSDGTEILRCGAYPVPIPDFSDADVPEAIDVLRAQHAYFQTL
;
A
#
# COMPACT_ATOMS: atom_id res chain seq x y z
N MET A 1 15.13 -5.27 -12.11
CA MET A 1 14.84 -4.26 -11.04
C MET A 1 15.61 -2.98 -11.32
N THR A 2 14.99 -1.82 -11.22
CA THR A 2 15.67 -0.53 -11.36
C THR A 2 16.59 -0.28 -10.16
N PRO A 3 17.57 0.65 -10.26
CA PRO A 3 18.39 1.06 -9.11
C PRO A 3 17.54 1.55 -7.93
N ALA A 4 16.48 2.32 -8.19
CA ALA A 4 15.57 2.80 -7.15
C ALA A 4 14.86 1.63 -6.43
N GLN A 5 14.33 0.68 -7.18
CA GLN A 5 13.73 -0.52 -6.62
C GLN A 5 14.74 -1.33 -5.81
N ARG A 6 15.97 -1.46 -6.29
CA ARG A 6 17.04 -2.19 -5.58
C ARG A 6 17.36 -1.53 -4.25
N ALA A 7 17.45 -0.22 -4.22
CA ALA A 7 17.73 0.53 -2.98
C ALA A 7 16.61 0.32 -1.93
N VAL A 8 15.36 0.35 -2.36
CA VAL A 8 14.23 0.05 -1.47
C VAL A 8 14.25 -1.41 -1.01
N ALA A 9 14.56 -2.34 -1.93
CA ALA A 9 14.67 -3.75 -1.62
C ALA A 9 15.74 -4.03 -0.56
N ASP A 10 16.92 -3.45 -0.71
CA ASP A 10 18.03 -3.61 0.24
C ASP A 10 17.64 -3.11 1.63
N PHE A 11 16.95 -1.97 1.70
CA PHE A 11 16.43 -1.46 2.96
C PHE A 11 15.41 -2.43 3.59
N LEU A 12 14.47 -2.95 2.82
CA LEU A 12 13.46 -3.89 3.30
C LEU A 12 14.09 -5.20 3.78
N GLU A 13 15.11 -5.69 3.08
CA GLU A 13 15.86 -6.87 3.51
C GLU A 13 16.53 -6.65 4.85
N SER A 14 17.06 -5.45 5.11
CA SER A 14 17.66 -5.10 6.40
C SER A 14 16.66 -5.12 7.55
N LEU A 15 15.36 -4.96 7.26
CA LEU A 15 14.27 -5.01 8.24
C LEU A 15 13.65 -6.43 8.37
N GLY A 16 14.19 -7.41 7.66
CA GLY A 16 13.71 -8.79 7.75
C GLY A 16 12.62 -9.17 6.74
N TYR A 17 12.39 -8.33 5.72
CA TYR A 17 11.50 -8.68 4.60
C TYR A 17 12.24 -9.46 3.53
N ALA A 18 11.51 -10.32 2.85
CA ALA A 18 12.03 -11.09 1.72
C ALA A 18 11.06 -11.03 0.54
N PRO A 19 11.57 -11.04 -0.70
CA PRO A 19 10.73 -11.04 -1.87
C PRO A 19 10.04 -12.40 -2.05
N VAL A 20 8.74 -12.36 -2.33
CA VAL A 20 7.92 -13.52 -2.66
C VAL A 20 7.33 -13.30 -4.04
N ARG A 21 7.72 -14.15 -4.99
CA ARG A 21 7.25 -14.08 -6.38
C ARG A 21 5.73 -14.23 -6.43
N GLN A 22 5.06 -13.29 -7.07
CA GLN A 22 3.61 -13.33 -7.24
C GLN A 22 3.22 -14.16 -8.46
N LYS A 23 2.09 -14.84 -8.39
CA LYS A 23 1.54 -15.65 -9.49
C LYS A 23 0.77 -14.76 -10.46
N VAL A 24 1.48 -13.88 -11.13
CA VAL A 24 0.94 -12.98 -12.16
C VAL A 24 1.83 -13.03 -13.39
N ARG A 25 1.31 -12.54 -14.52
CA ARG A 25 2.02 -12.60 -15.81
C ARG A 25 3.36 -11.87 -15.77
N ASP A 26 3.35 -10.65 -15.21
CA ASP A 26 4.56 -9.84 -15.08
C ASP A 26 5.41 -10.28 -13.89
N GLU A 27 6.70 -9.95 -13.93
CA GLU A 27 7.59 -10.18 -12.80
C GLU A 27 7.26 -9.23 -11.67
N MET A 28 6.65 -9.76 -10.61
CA MET A 28 6.19 -9.00 -9.46
C MET A 28 6.52 -9.74 -8.18
N PHE A 29 7.06 -9.03 -7.20
CA PHE A 29 7.39 -9.56 -5.88
C PHE A 29 6.65 -8.80 -4.79
N ALA A 30 6.10 -9.54 -3.83
CA ALA A 30 5.63 -8.98 -2.57
C ALA A 30 6.74 -9.09 -1.53
N TRP A 31 7.03 -8.00 -0.85
CA TRP A 31 8.02 -7.97 0.24
C TRP A 31 7.33 -8.31 1.55
N LYS A 32 7.60 -9.53 2.01
CA LYS A 32 6.90 -10.16 3.13
C LYS A 32 7.86 -10.33 4.30
N HIS A 33 7.46 -9.89 5.48
CA HIS A 33 8.26 -10.02 6.70
C HIS A 33 8.38 -11.50 7.11
N ARG A 34 9.60 -11.96 7.34
CA ARG A 34 9.88 -13.36 7.65
C ARG A 34 9.24 -13.82 8.98
N GLY A 35 9.19 -12.94 9.97
CA GLY A 35 8.61 -13.25 11.28
C GLY A 35 7.09 -13.19 11.28
N SER A 36 6.50 -12.03 10.90
CA SER A 36 5.06 -11.80 11.01
C SER A 36 4.25 -12.23 9.81
N GLY A 37 4.88 -12.45 8.67
CA GLY A 37 4.20 -12.73 7.41
C GLY A 37 3.51 -11.53 6.76
N ARG A 38 3.66 -10.33 7.31
CA ARG A 38 3.02 -9.11 6.77
C ARG A 38 3.74 -8.63 5.51
N VAL A 39 2.95 -8.25 4.52
CA VAL A 39 3.45 -7.63 3.29
C VAL A 39 3.48 -6.12 3.49
N ILE A 40 4.60 -5.47 3.14
CA ILE A 40 4.75 -4.02 3.26
C ILE A 40 4.81 -3.32 1.89
N ALA A 41 5.31 -4.00 0.87
CA ALA A 41 5.48 -3.42 -0.46
C ALA A 41 5.33 -4.49 -1.54
N LYS A 42 5.08 -4.03 -2.76
CA LYS A 42 5.20 -4.83 -3.99
C LYS A 42 6.04 -4.07 -4.99
N MET A 43 6.98 -4.75 -5.62
CA MET A 43 7.84 -4.18 -6.63
C MET A 43 8.07 -5.16 -7.77
N GLY A 44 8.25 -4.61 -8.96
CA GLY A 44 8.50 -5.38 -10.17
C GLY A 44 8.23 -4.56 -11.41
N ALA A 45 7.53 -5.14 -12.36
CA ALA A 45 7.08 -4.47 -13.58
C ALA A 45 5.60 -4.74 -13.82
N ARG A 46 4.94 -3.78 -14.46
CA ARG A 46 3.55 -3.93 -14.93
C ARG A 46 3.47 -3.40 -16.35
N GLY A 47 3.20 -4.30 -17.31
CA GLY A 47 3.25 -3.95 -18.73
C GLY A 47 4.61 -3.41 -19.19
N GLY A 48 5.71 -3.93 -18.65
CA GLY A 48 7.07 -3.47 -18.94
C GLY A 48 7.49 -2.19 -18.21
N ILE A 49 6.59 -1.55 -17.46
CA ILE A 49 6.87 -0.32 -16.73
C ILE A 49 7.24 -0.67 -15.28
N PRO A 50 8.32 -0.10 -14.73
CA PRO A 50 8.68 -0.32 -13.33
C PRO A 50 7.53 0.02 -12.40
N TYR A 51 7.26 -0.87 -11.44
CA TYR A 51 6.14 -0.76 -10.52
C TYR A 51 6.63 -0.79 -9.08
N VAL A 52 6.21 0.18 -8.31
CA VAL A 52 6.43 0.25 -6.86
C VAL A 52 5.11 0.58 -6.18
N ALA A 53 4.72 -0.25 -5.23
CA ALA A 53 3.56 0.00 -4.40
C ALA A 53 3.93 -0.25 -2.94
N VAL A 54 3.51 0.62 -2.05
CA VAL A 54 3.87 0.57 -0.63
C VAL A 54 2.66 0.69 0.27
N LYS A 55 2.74 0.11 1.45
CA LYS A 55 1.76 0.33 2.51
C LYS A 55 2.25 1.46 3.41
N PHE A 56 1.35 2.36 3.76
CA PHE A 56 1.66 3.49 4.65
C PHE A 56 0.48 3.90 5.55
N PHE A 57 -0.49 3.01 5.75
CA PHE A 57 -1.65 3.31 6.58
C PHE A 57 -1.31 3.50 8.07
N GLY A 58 -0.15 3.04 8.52
CA GLY A 58 0.37 3.30 9.86
C GLY A 58 1.21 4.57 9.97
N VAL A 59 1.33 5.36 8.91
CA VAL A 59 2.07 6.62 8.89
C VAL A 59 1.07 7.76 9.12
N PRO A 60 1.14 8.49 10.27
CA PRO A 60 0.09 9.45 10.64
C PRO A 60 -0.05 10.62 9.67
N ASP A 61 1.05 11.10 9.12
CA ASP A 61 1.10 12.22 8.19
C ASP A 61 2.00 11.88 7.00
N PRO A 62 1.49 11.06 6.07
CA PRO A 62 2.31 10.64 4.93
C PRO A 62 2.63 11.84 4.03
N PRO A 63 3.78 11.80 3.32
CA PRO A 63 4.14 12.84 2.38
C PRO A 63 3.06 13.07 1.32
N ALA A 64 2.99 14.30 0.79
CA ALA A 64 1.96 14.69 -0.18
C ALA A 64 1.90 13.74 -1.38
N ARG A 65 3.03 13.28 -1.89
CA ARG A 65 3.10 12.34 -3.00
C ARG A 65 2.35 11.03 -2.70
N TYR A 66 2.45 10.54 -1.48
CA TYR A 66 1.75 9.31 -1.04
C TYR A 66 0.25 9.55 -0.87
N ARG A 67 -0.13 10.67 -0.26
CA ARG A 67 -1.53 11.06 -0.16
C ARG A 67 -2.18 11.22 -1.54
N ASP A 68 -1.49 11.88 -2.46
CA ASP A 68 -1.98 12.08 -3.82
C ASP A 68 -2.11 10.75 -4.58
N ALA A 69 -1.16 9.83 -4.40
CA ALA A 69 -1.23 8.49 -4.98
C ALA A 69 -2.43 7.71 -4.46
N LEU A 70 -2.70 7.78 -3.15
CA LEU A 70 -3.86 7.14 -2.52
C LEU A 70 -5.18 7.71 -3.06
N LEU A 71 -5.32 9.01 -3.11
CA LEU A 71 -6.53 9.68 -3.61
C LEU A 71 -6.77 9.37 -5.08
N ARG A 72 -5.72 9.34 -5.89
CA ARG A 72 -5.79 8.97 -7.31
C ARG A 72 -6.28 7.52 -7.47
N GLU A 73 -5.78 6.60 -6.68
CA GLU A 73 -6.22 5.21 -6.71
C GLU A 73 -7.69 5.08 -6.32
N ILE A 74 -8.11 5.78 -5.27
CA ILE A 74 -9.50 5.79 -4.82
C ILE A 74 -10.42 6.34 -5.91
N GLU A 75 -10.06 7.43 -6.57
CA GLU A 75 -10.86 7.99 -7.67
C GLU A 75 -10.90 7.04 -8.89
N ALA A 76 -9.78 6.39 -9.23
CA ALA A 76 -9.74 5.43 -10.32
C ALA A 76 -10.61 4.19 -10.05
N ARG A 77 -10.84 3.86 -8.80
CA ARG A 77 -11.65 2.71 -8.36
C ARG A 77 -12.91 3.13 -7.62
N LYS A 78 -13.48 4.25 -8.01
CA LYS A 78 -14.62 4.88 -7.33
C LYS A 78 -15.81 3.94 -7.12
N GLY A 79 -16.16 3.13 -8.11
CA GLY A 79 -17.24 2.15 -8.00
C GLY A 79 -16.96 1.05 -6.98
N GLN A 80 -15.69 0.68 -6.80
CA GLN A 80 -15.27 -0.34 -5.86
C GLN A 80 -15.39 0.15 -4.40
N TYR A 81 -15.03 1.42 -4.14
CA TYR A 81 -15.08 2.02 -2.80
C TYR A 81 -16.41 2.71 -2.48
N ALA A 82 -17.32 2.75 -3.43
CA ALA A 82 -18.68 3.25 -3.24
C ALA A 82 -19.65 2.15 -2.76
N GLY A 83 -19.14 0.98 -2.46
CA GLY A 83 -19.95 -0.18 -2.09
C GLY A 83 -20.81 0.03 -0.84
N PRO A 84 -21.89 -0.73 -0.71
CA PRO A 84 -22.86 -0.57 0.36
C PRO A 84 -22.39 -1.07 1.72
N VAL A 85 -21.23 -1.69 1.80
CA VAL A 85 -20.75 -2.29 3.04
C VAL A 85 -20.31 -1.18 3.99
N ARG A 86 -21.05 -1.03 5.09
CA ARG A 86 -20.70 -0.12 6.17
C ARG A 86 -20.10 -0.90 7.31
N HIS A 87 -19.00 -0.41 7.82
CA HIS A 87 -18.40 -0.90 9.04
C HIS A 87 -19.32 -0.59 10.25
N PRO A 88 -19.32 -1.42 11.31
CA PRO A 88 -20.03 -1.12 12.54
C PRO A 88 -19.75 0.29 13.09
N ASP A 89 -18.56 0.81 12.85
CA ASP A 89 -18.15 2.17 13.22
C ASP A 89 -18.62 3.26 12.26
N ARG A 90 -19.59 2.96 11.38
CA ARG A 90 -20.22 3.87 10.42
C ARG A 90 -19.33 4.34 9.26
N LYS A 91 -18.23 3.67 9.02
CA LYS A 91 -17.38 3.99 7.87
C LYS A 91 -17.74 3.11 6.69
N ALA A 92 -17.85 3.72 5.53
CA ALA A 92 -18.04 2.98 4.30
C ALA A 92 -16.72 2.31 3.91
N TYR A 93 -16.76 1.05 3.55
CA TYR A 93 -15.60 0.38 3.03
C TYR A 93 -15.82 -0.36 1.74
N CYS A 94 -14.74 -0.77 1.13
CA CYS A 94 -14.84 -1.44 -0.14
C CYS A 94 -15.52 -2.79 0.03
N GLY A 95 -16.57 -3.04 -0.75
CA GLY A 95 -17.24 -4.33 -0.83
C GLY A 95 -16.54 -5.32 -1.75
N PHE A 96 -15.23 -5.16 -1.96
CA PHE A 96 -14.47 -5.90 -2.97
C PHE A 96 -14.21 -7.35 -2.58
N CYS A 97 -13.97 -7.62 -1.31
CA CYS A 97 -13.71 -8.98 -0.82
C CYS A 97 -14.97 -9.58 -0.19
N PRO A 98 -15.57 -10.62 -0.78
CA PRO A 98 -16.80 -11.21 -0.25
C PRO A 98 -16.69 -11.71 1.19
N ALA A 99 -15.50 -12.13 1.60
CA ALA A 99 -15.23 -12.60 2.96
C ALA A 99 -14.73 -11.50 3.90
N CYS A 100 -14.75 -10.23 3.49
CA CYS A 100 -14.27 -9.13 4.32
C CYS A 100 -15.25 -8.88 5.48
N THR A 101 -14.75 -9.03 6.69
CA THR A 101 -15.51 -8.75 7.92
C THR A 101 -15.43 -7.29 8.34
N GLY A 102 -14.61 -6.51 7.65
CA GLY A 102 -14.48 -5.08 7.87
C GLY A 102 -13.67 -4.64 9.05
N GLY A 103 -13.09 -5.51 9.78
CA GLY A 103 -12.21 -5.18 10.92
C GLY A 103 -10.77 -4.89 10.54
N GLY A 104 -10.51 -4.66 9.23
CA GLY A 104 -9.15 -4.55 8.74
C GLY A 104 -8.48 -3.22 9.00
N LEU A 105 -7.16 -3.25 9.00
CA LEU A 105 -6.31 -2.08 8.96
C LEU A 105 -6.44 -1.41 7.59
N GLY A 106 -6.40 -0.09 7.55
CA GLY A 106 -6.52 0.61 6.28
C GLY A 106 -6.38 2.11 6.38
N TYR A 107 -6.71 2.76 5.26
CA TYR A 107 -6.61 4.20 5.08
C TYR A 107 -7.99 4.82 5.28
N PHE A 108 -8.09 5.75 6.22
CA PHE A 108 -9.30 6.54 6.41
C PHE A 108 -9.23 7.77 5.52
N CYS A 109 -10.17 7.91 4.62
CA CYS A 109 -10.21 9.00 3.66
C CYS A 109 -11.58 9.67 3.68
N VAL A 110 -11.58 10.98 3.41
CA VAL A 110 -12.80 11.76 3.21
C VAL A 110 -12.80 12.20 1.75
N ARG A 111 -13.86 11.82 1.02
CA ARG A 111 -14.07 12.26 -0.37
C ARG A 111 -14.47 13.72 -0.41
N SER A 112 -14.41 14.31 -1.61
CA SER A 112 -14.85 15.69 -1.86
C SER A 112 -16.32 15.94 -1.51
N ASP A 113 -17.16 14.90 -1.55
CA ASP A 113 -18.57 14.95 -1.15
C ASP A 113 -18.81 14.79 0.36
N GLY A 114 -17.74 14.70 1.15
CA GLY A 114 -17.80 14.48 2.60
C GLY A 114 -17.96 13.03 3.03
N THR A 115 -18.08 12.09 2.11
CA THR A 115 -18.22 10.66 2.44
C THR A 115 -16.92 10.12 3.00
N GLU A 116 -16.98 9.53 4.19
CA GLU A 116 -15.86 8.80 4.78
C GLU A 116 -15.78 7.40 4.20
N ILE A 117 -14.58 7.01 3.75
CA ILE A 117 -14.31 5.66 3.28
C ILE A 117 -13.11 5.06 4.00
N LEU A 118 -13.15 3.75 4.14
CA LEU A 118 -11.98 2.96 4.56
C LEU A 118 -11.44 2.20 3.36
N ARG A 119 -10.31 2.61 2.84
CA ARG A 119 -9.59 1.85 1.82
C ARG A 119 -8.80 0.75 2.51
N CYS A 120 -9.05 -0.51 2.15
CA CYS A 120 -8.41 -1.66 2.77
C CYS A 120 -6.88 -1.59 2.70
N GLY A 121 -6.21 -1.83 3.83
CA GLY A 121 -4.75 -1.88 3.92
C GLY A 121 -4.12 -3.18 3.44
N ALA A 122 -4.92 -4.14 2.95
CA ALA A 122 -4.41 -5.41 2.42
C ALA A 122 -3.53 -5.21 1.18
N TYR A 123 -3.82 -4.18 0.38
CA TYR A 123 -3.11 -3.92 -0.86
C TYR A 123 -2.22 -2.68 -0.74
N PRO A 124 -0.93 -2.77 -1.12
CA PRO A 124 -0.08 -1.60 -1.21
C PRO A 124 -0.62 -0.59 -2.23
N VAL A 125 -0.32 0.67 -2.02
CA VAL A 125 -0.72 1.77 -2.90
C VAL A 125 0.36 2.00 -3.95
N PRO A 126 0.02 1.96 -5.25
CA PRO A 126 0.98 2.25 -6.31
C PRO A 126 1.48 3.69 -6.24
N ILE A 127 2.78 3.86 -6.31
CA ILE A 127 3.43 5.18 -6.40
C ILE A 127 3.89 5.36 -7.84
N PRO A 128 3.25 6.24 -8.62
CA PRO A 128 3.57 6.41 -10.03
C PRO A 128 4.94 7.08 -10.23
N ASP A 129 5.60 6.73 -11.34
CA ASP A 129 6.86 7.35 -11.77
C ASP A 129 7.97 7.31 -10.70
N PHE A 130 8.06 6.19 -9.99
CA PHE A 130 9.04 6.02 -8.92
C PHE A 130 10.46 6.05 -9.48
N SER A 131 11.29 6.93 -8.92
CA SER A 131 12.67 7.16 -9.37
C SER A 131 13.65 7.21 -8.20
N ASP A 132 14.93 7.37 -8.51
CA ASP A 132 15.99 7.48 -7.48
C ASP A 132 15.74 8.65 -6.51
N ALA A 133 15.13 9.73 -6.98
CA ALA A 133 14.78 10.88 -6.14
C ALA A 133 13.74 10.54 -5.05
N ASP A 134 12.92 9.51 -5.28
CA ASP A 134 11.88 9.09 -4.34
C ASP A 134 12.39 8.17 -3.22
N VAL A 135 13.58 7.60 -3.38
CA VAL A 135 14.10 6.57 -2.47
C VAL A 135 14.23 7.04 -1.02
N PRO A 136 14.80 8.20 -0.70
CA PRO A 136 14.92 8.64 0.70
C PRO A 136 13.58 8.76 1.41
N GLU A 137 12.59 9.35 0.75
CA GLU A 137 11.25 9.50 1.30
C GLU A 137 10.56 8.14 1.46
N ALA A 138 10.71 7.24 0.49
CA ALA A 138 10.18 5.88 0.57
C ALA A 138 10.75 5.10 1.76
N ILE A 139 12.05 5.24 2.02
CA ILE A 139 12.70 4.62 3.16
C ILE A 139 12.10 5.12 4.47
N ASP A 140 11.88 6.43 4.60
CA ASP A 140 11.28 7.01 5.80
C ASP A 140 9.84 6.51 6.01
N VAL A 141 9.04 6.47 4.95
CA VAL A 141 7.67 5.96 4.98
C VAL A 141 7.65 4.48 5.37
N LEU A 142 8.48 3.66 4.75
CA LEU A 142 8.55 2.23 5.02
C LEU A 142 9.07 1.94 6.44
N ARG A 143 10.02 2.74 6.93
CA ARG A 143 10.49 2.63 8.32
C ARG A 143 9.36 2.90 9.30
N ALA A 144 8.58 3.93 9.09
CA ALA A 144 7.42 4.28 9.93
C ALA A 144 6.33 3.21 9.85
N GLN A 145 6.04 2.71 8.66
CA GLN A 145 5.06 1.62 8.49
C GLN A 145 5.53 0.32 9.15
N HIS A 146 6.80 0.01 9.05
CA HIS A 146 7.39 -1.16 9.73
C HIS A 146 7.25 -1.02 11.25
N ALA A 147 7.58 0.15 11.81
CA ALA A 147 7.42 0.43 13.23
C ALA A 147 5.97 0.24 13.69
N TYR A 148 5.01 0.71 12.89
CA TYR A 148 3.59 0.48 13.16
C TYR A 148 3.25 -1.02 13.19
N PHE A 149 3.74 -1.80 12.24
CA PHE A 149 3.54 -3.25 12.22
C PHE A 149 4.09 -3.94 13.47
N GLN A 150 5.16 -3.41 14.05
CA GLN A 150 5.72 -3.96 15.29
C GLN A 150 4.82 -3.74 16.51
N THR A 151 3.85 -2.83 16.43
CA THR A 151 2.88 -2.58 17.51
C THR A 151 1.66 -3.50 17.48
N LEU A 152 1.50 -4.28 16.44
CA LEU A 152 0.33 -5.13 16.21
C LEU A 152 0.45 -6.53 16.86
#